data_7e21bca922f834faae94094ca5bd8a64
#
_entry.id   7e21bca922f834faae94094ca5bd8a64
#
_cell.length_a   1.000
_cell.length_b   1.000
_cell.length_c   1.000
_cell.angle_alpha   90.00
_cell.angle_beta   90.00
_cell.angle_gamma   90.00
#
_symmetry.space_group_name_H-M   'P 1'
#
loop_
_entity.id
_entity.type
_entity.pdbx_description
1 polymer ?
#
loop_
_entity_poly.entity_id
_entity_poly.type
_entity_poly.pdbx_seq_one_letter_code
_entity_poly.pdbx_strand_id
1 'polypeptide(L)'
;MLVSAKEMLEKARAGKYAVGQFNINNLEWTKSILLTAQELNSPVILGVSEGAGKYMTGFKTVAAMVSAMIDELNITVPVALHLDHGTYEGCYKCIKAGFSSIMFDGSHYPIEENIDKTKELVKIAHAMGLSLEAEVGSIGGEEDGVVGMGECADPNECKAIADLGIDFLAAGIGNIHGKYPANWQGLNFEVLENVKKAVGDMPLVLHGGTGIPADMIKKAISLGVAKINVNTECQLSFAAATRKYVEEGKDLQGKGFDPRKLLAPGAEAIKATVKEKNGTVWLRWQSLKIKQISQNKLVQYKILFLKNHFSNFKRNGLF
;
A
#
# COMPACT_ATOMS: atom_id res chain seq x y z
N MET A 1 3.40 13.17 -7.67
CA MET A 1 3.66 13.52 -6.25
C MET A 1 2.94 12.52 -5.35
N LEU A 2 3.61 12.02 -4.31
CA LEU A 2 3.02 11.12 -3.33
C LEU A 2 1.85 11.79 -2.59
N VAL A 3 0.80 11.01 -2.29
CA VAL A 3 -0.37 11.46 -1.52
C VAL A 3 -0.64 10.52 -0.35
N SER A 4 -1.30 11.03 0.69
CA SER A 4 -1.86 10.20 1.77
C SER A 4 -2.86 9.18 1.19
N ALA A 5 -2.92 7.99 1.76
CA ALA A 5 -3.89 6.97 1.34
C ALA A 5 -5.32 7.26 1.82
N LYS A 6 -5.50 8.12 2.83
CA LYS A 6 -6.79 8.42 3.46
C LYS A 6 -7.90 8.71 2.44
N GLU A 7 -7.76 9.78 1.67
CA GLU A 7 -8.81 10.24 0.75
C GLU A 7 -9.16 9.22 -0.34
N MET A 8 -8.14 8.49 -0.86
CA MET A 8 -8.40 7.46 -1.87
C MET A 8 -9.17 6.27 -1.29
N LEU A 9 -8.93 5.91 -0.02
CA LEU A 9 -9.61 4.80 0.63
C LEU A 9 -11.02 5.19 1.11
N GLU A 10 -11.24 6.40 1.58
CA GLU A 10 -12.58 6.93 1.88
C GLU A 10 -13.45 6.91 0.60
N LYS A 11 -12.91 7.36 -0.54
CA LYS A 11 -13.59 7.29 -1.84
C LYS A 11 -13.86 5.86 -2.29
N ALA A 12 -12.88 4.95 -2.07
CA ALA A 12 -13.02 3.55 -2.41
C ALA A 12 -14.17 2.90 -1.62
N ARG A 13 -14.20 3.13 -0.31
CA ARG A 13 -15.25 2.62 0.55
C ARG A 13 -16.63 3.16 0.16
N ALA A 14 -16.76 4.46 -0.01
CA ALA A 14 -18.02 5.09 -0.43
C ALA A 14 -18.48 4.60 -1.82
N GLY A 15 -17.54 4.38 -2.73
CA GLY A 15 -17.77 3.89 -4.09
C GLY A 15 -17.93 2.37 -4.20
N LYS A 16 -17.79 1.62 -3.10
CA LYS A 16 -17.84 0.15 -3.06
C LYS A 16 -16.86 -0.50 -4.04
N TYR A 17 -15.61 -0.05 -4.01
CA TYR A 17 -14.46 -0.66 -4.65
C TYR A 17 -13.28 -0.69 -3.68
N ALA A 18 -12.19 -1.33 -4.05
CA ALA A 18 -10.96 -1.32 -3.24
C ALA A 18 -9.76 -0.84 -4.06
N VAL A 19 -8.83 -0.16 -3.40
CA VAL A 19 -7.52 0.20 -3.97
C VAL A 19 -6.54 -0.94 -3.71
N GLY A 20 -5.81 -1.36 -4.75
CA GLY A 20 -4.76 -2.36 -4.61
C GLY A 20 -3.51 -1.78 -3.95
N GLN A 21 -3.02 -2.46 -2.93
CA GLN A 21 -1.64 -2.32 -2.48
C GLN A 21 -0.80 -3.42 -3.11
N PHE A 22 0.26 -3.03 -3.81
CA PHE A 22 1.25 -3.96 -4.36
C PHE A 22 2.60 -3.69 -3.70
N ASN A 23 3.21 -4.76 -3.15
CA ASN A 23 4.51 -4.63 -2.52
C ASN A 23 5.60 -4.41 -3.57
N ILE A 24 6.58 -3.57 -3.22
CA ILE A 24 7.73 -3.26 -4.06
C ILE A 24 9.02 -3.71 -3.39
N ASN A 25 9.92 -4.33 -4.16
CA ASN A 25 11.19 -4.86 -3.68
C ASN A 25 12.40 -4.31 -4.45
N ASN A 26 12.18 -3.68 -5.60
CA ASN A 26 13.24 -3.11 -6.45
C ASN A 26 12.65 -2.15 -7.49
N LEU A 27 13.52 -1.67 -8.38
CA LEU A 27 13.19 -0.74 -9.46
C LEU A 27 12.19 -1.33 -10.47
N GLU A 28 12.39 -2.59 -10.88
CA GLU A 28 11.57 -3.27 -11.89
C GLU A 28 10.12 -3.45 -11.41
N TRP A 29 9.96 -3.83 -10.14
CA TRP A 29 8.64 -3.93 -9.49
C TRP A 29 7.94 -2.58 -9.49
N THR A 30 8.61 -1.59 -8.93
CA THR A 30 8.07 -0.23 -8.78
C THR A 30 7.63 0.35 -10.12
N LYS A 31 8.49 0.25 -11.14
CA LYS A 31 8.21 0.73 -12.49
C LYS A 31 6.99 0.03 -13.11
N SER A 32 6.92 -1.29 -12.97
CA SER A 32 5.83 -2.08 -13.56
C SER A 32 4.48 -1.72 -12.94
N ILE A 33 4.42 -1.56 -11.63
CA ILE A 33 3.21 -1.21 -10.91
C ILE A 33 2.77 0.21 -11.25
N LEU A 34 3.69 1.20 -11.22
CA LEU A 34 3.38 2.60 -11.53
C LEU A 34 2.86 2.78 -12.96
N LEU A 35 3.53 2.17 -13.96
CA LEU A 35 3.10 2.25 -15.36
C LEU A 35 1.73 1.60 -15.56
N THR A 36 1.46 0.48 -14.89
CA THR A 36 0.16 -0.18 -15.00
C THR A 36 -0.94 0.63 -14.33
N ALA A 37 -0.69 1.22 -13.17
CA ALA A 37 -1.64 2.11 -12.50
C ALA A 37 -1.97 3.34 -13.38
N GLN A 38 -0.96 3.93 -14.02
CA GLN A 38 -1.13 5.04 -14.96
C GLN A 38 -1.94 4.63 -16.18
N GLU A 39 -1.64 3.47 -16.80
CA GLU A 39 -2.37 2.94 -17.96
C GLU A 39 -3.86 2.73 -17.64
N LEU A 40 -4.15 2.22 -16.44
CA LEU A 40 -5.52 1.96 -15.99
C LEU A 40 -6.22 3.20 -15.41
N ASN A 41 -5.52 4.32 -15.35
CA ASN A 41 -5.99 5.53 -14.68
C ASN A 41 -6.53 5.23 -13.27
N SER A 42 -5.80 4.44 -12.50
CA SER A 42 -6.21 3.89 -11.20
C SER A 42 -5.27 4.36 -10.08
N PRO A 43 -5.77 4.75 -8.90
CA PRO A 43 -4.92 5.00 -7.75
C PRO A 43 -4.21 3.70 -7.35
N VAL A 44 -3.05 3.82 -6.71
CA VAL A 44 -2.27 2.68 -6.26
C VAL A 44 -1.55 2.97 -4.95
N ILE A 45 -1.40 1.93 -4.12
CA ILE A 45 -0.58 1.96 -2.92
C ILE A 45 0.65 1.07 -3.16
N LEU A 46 1.84 1.63 -2.98
CA LEU A 46 3.10 0.88 -3.03
C LEU A 46 3.47 0.47 -1.61
N GLY A 47 3.33 -0.80 -1.27
CA GLY A 47 3.66 -1.35 0.04
C GLY A 47 5.15 -1.65 0.16
N VAL A 48 5.74 -1.32 1.29
CA VAL A 48 7.14 -1.59 1.60
C VAL A 48 7.22 -2.14 3.01
N SER A 49 7.57 -3.42 3.15
CA SER A 49 7.87 -4.01 4.45
C SER A 49 9.24 -3.57 4.97
N GLU A 50 9.52 -3.79 6.25
CA GLU A 50 10.85 -3.47 6.81
C GLU A 50 11.95 -4.30 6.13
N GLY A 51 11.67 -5.57 5.81
CA GLY A 51 12.58 -6.43 5.06
C GLY A 51 12.87 -5.90 3.66
N ALA A 52 11.85 -5.48 2.91
CA ALA A 52 12.00 -4.85 1.60
C ALA A 52 12.76 -3.53 1.69
N GLY A 53 12.46 -2.71 2.70
CA GLY A 53 13.19 -1.47 2.96
C GLY A 53 14.68 -1.72 3.23
N LYS A 54 15.01 -2.72 4.03
CA LYS A 54 16.40 -3.15 4.30
C LYS A 54 17.08 -3.67 3.03
N TYR A 55 16.39 -4.50 2.23
CA TYR A 55 16.90 -5.01 0.97
C TYR A 55 17.24 -3.88 -0.01
N MET A 56 16.40 -2.87 -0.11
CA MET A 56 16.60 -1.68 -0.94
C MET A 56 17.53 -0.63 -0.28
N THR A 57 18.33 -1.01 0.69
CA THR A 57 19.32 -0.20 1.42
C THR A 57 18.78 0.83 2.42
N GLY A 58 17.48 0.99 2.53
CA GLY A 58 16.82 1.84 3.51
C GLY A 58 15.64 2.64 2.97
N PHE A 59 14.77 3.07 3.86
CA PHE A 59 13.53 3.78 3.50
C PHE A 59 13.75 5.11 2.76
N LYS A 60 14.86 5.83 3.01
CA LYS A 60 15.21 7.04 2.25
C LYS A 60 15.48 6.74 0.79
N THR A 61 16.19 5.63 0.49
CA THR A 61 16.45 5.17 -0.88
C THR A 61 15.14 4.83 -1.57
N VAL A 62 14.24 4.12 -0.88
CA VAL A 62 12.92 3.78 -1.40
C VAL A 62 12.11 5.03 -1.73
N ALA A 63 12.01 5.97 -0.79
CA ALA A 63 11.24 7.19 -0.99
C ALA A 63 11.80 8.05 -2.14
N ALA A 64 13.13 8.17 -2.24
CA ALA A 64 13.80 8.90 -3.32
C ALA A 64 13.57 8.23 -4.67
N MET A 65 13.71 6.89 -4.75
CA MET A 65 13.46 6.11 -5.97
C MET A 65 12.02 6.28 -6.46
N VAL A 66 11.04 6.08 -5.57
CA VAL A 66 9.63 6.18 -5.92
C VAL A 66 9.26 7.60 -6.36
N SER A 67 9.74 8.63 -5.64
CA SER A 67 9.49 10.02 -6.00
C SER A 67 10.06 10.37 -7.37
N ALA A 68 11.31 10.01 -7.62
CA ALA A 68 11.96 10.23 -8.91
C ALA A 68 11.22 9.51 -10.04
N MET A 69 10.81 8.26 -9.84
CA MET A 69 10.04 7.50 -10.83
C MET A 69 8.69 8.11 -11.15
N ILE A 70 7.98 8.64 -10.15
CA ILE A 70 6.70 9.33 -10.37
C ILE A 70 6.89 10.51 -11.31
N ASP A 71 7.95 11.30 -11.11
CA ASP A 71 8.25 12.49 -11.91
C ASP A 71 8.74 12.09 -13.32
N GLU A 72 9.73 11.19 -13.44
CA GLU A 72 10.31 10.76 -14.72
C GLU A 72 9.32 10.01 -15.63
N LEU A 73 8.42 9.22 -15.03
CA LEU A 73 7.39 8.47 -15.76
C LEU A 73 6.11 9.27 -16.00
N ASN A 74 6.06 10.54 -15.55
CA ASN A 74 4.89 11.40 -15.64
C ASN A 74 3.62 10.74 -15.07
N ILE A 75 3.73 10.12 -13.89
CA ILE A 75 2.61 9.47 -13.21
C ILE A 75 1.68 10.54 -12.64
N THR A 76 0.44 10.55 -13.10
CA THR A 76 -0.59 11.52 -12.72
C THR A 76 -1.68 10.95 -11.81
N VAL A 77 -1.79 9.62 -11.75
CA VAL A 77 -2.70 8.95 -10.81
C VAL A 77 -2.24 9.12 -9.36
N PRO A 78 -3.15 9.09 -8.38
CA PRO A 78 -2.77 9.11 -6.97
C PRO A 78 -1.91 7.90 -6.59
N VAL A 79 -0.75 8.15 -5.98
CA VAL A 79 0.18 7.11 -5.49
C VAL A 79 0.45 7.36 -4.01
N ALA A 80 0.22 6.36 -3.17
CA ALA A 80 0.68 6.36 -1.78
C ALA A 80 1.88 5.44 -1.63
N LEU A 81 2.94 5.91 -0.96
CA LEU A 81 4.05 5.08 -0.51
C LEU A 81 3.80 4.73 0.95
N HIS A 82 3.63 3.44 1.22
CA HIS A 82 3.09 2.92 2.46
C HIS A 82 4.05 1.93 3.14
N LEU A 83 4.34 2.13 4.43
CA LEU A 83 4.98 1.11 5.26
C LEU A 83 3.97 -0.01 5.52
N ASP A 84 4.34 -1.25 5.22
CA ASP A 84 3.52 -2.44 5.38
C ASP A 84 4.04 -3.26 6.58
N HIS A 85 3.18 -3.60 7.53
CA HIS A 85 3.53 -4.28 8.80
C HIS A 85 4.73 -3.64 9.53
N GLY A 86 4.61 -2.34 9.81
CA GLY A 86 5.68 -1.59 10.46
C GLY A 86 5.75 -1.81 11.96
N THR A 87 6.96 -1.95 12.50
CA THR A 87 7.21 -1.79 13.93
C THR A 87 7.00 -0.33 14.35
N TYR A 88 6.90 -0.10 15.65
CA TYR A 88 6.78 1.26 16.19
C TYR A 88 7.93 2.17 15.73
N GLU A 89 9.18 1.69 15.80
CA GLU A 89 10.37 2.41 15.32
C GLU A 89 10.40 2.53 13.79
N GLY A 90 9.90 1.52 13.07
CA GLY A 90 9.78 1.53 11.61
C GLY A 90 8.89 2.66 11.14
N CYS A 91 7.77 2.90 11.83
CA CYS A 91 6.89 4.04 11.56
C CYS A 91 7.62 5.38 11.61
N TYR A 92 8.41 5.64 12.65
CA TYR A 92 9.21 6.88 12.75
C TYR A 92 10.26 7.01 11.64
N LYS A 93 10.91 5.89 11.29
CA LYS A 93 11.90 5.88 10.20
C LYS A 93 11.25 6.24 8.86
N CYS A 94 10.06 5.69 8.58
CA CYS A 94 9.31 5.97 7.35
C CYS A 94 8.78 7.41 7.29
N ILE A 95 8.26 7.95 8.40
CA ILE A 95 7.87 9.36 8.50
C ILE A 95 9.06 10.27 8.13
N LYS A 96 10.24 10.01 8.71
CA LYS A 96 11.47 10.78 8.43
C LYS A 96 11.99 10.60 7.01
N ALA A 97 11.69 9.46 6.38
CA ALA A 97 12.15 9.14 5.03
C ALA A 97 11.30 9.78 3.92
N GLY A 98 10.09 10.28 4.23
CA GLY A 98 9.19 10.90 3.26
C GLY A 98 8.14 9.94 2.69
N PHE A 99 7.76 8.91 3.42
CA PHE A 99 6.57 8.11 3.12
C PHE A 99 5.32 8.97 3.25
N SER A 100 4.26 8.60 2.57
CA SER A 100 2.97 9.31 2.62
C SER A 100 1.89 8.56 3.40
N SER A 101 2.20 7.33 3.82
CA SER A 101 1.30 6.44 4.55
C SER A 101 2.12 5.44 5.35
N ILE A 102 1.64 5.03 6.51
CA ILE A 102 2.30 4.02 7.35
C ILE A 102 1.26 3.08 7.96
N MET A 103 1.66 1.83 8.18
CA MET A 103 0.95 0.89 9.03
C MET A 103 1.77 0.63 10.29
N PHE A 104 1.13 0.73 11.43
CA PHE A 104 1.63 0.21 12.69
C PHE A 104 0.98 -1.14 12.97
N ASP A 105 1.77 -2.20 12.93
CA ASP A 105 1.34 -3.53 13.32
C ASP A 105 1.52 -3.73 14.82
N GLY A 106 0.47 -3.39 15.54
CA GLY A 106 0.39 -3.58 16.99
C GLY A 106 -0.28 -4.87 17.41
N SER A 107 -0.61 -5.77 16.49
CA SER A 107 -1.40 -6.97 16.74
C SER A 107 -0.74 -7.97 17.72
N HIS A 108 0.57 -7.92 17.84
CA HIS A 108 1.36 -8.77 18.75
C HIS A 108 1.54 -8.18 20.16
N TYR A 109 1.08 -6.94 20.41
CA TYR A 109 1.06 -6.35 21.74
C TYR A 109 -0.29 -6.61 22.43
N PRO A 110 -0.34 -6.57 23.78
CA PRO A 110 -1.61 -6.42 24.49
C PRO A 110 -2.36 -5.19 23.97
N ILE A 111 -3.69 -5.26 23.97
CA ILE A 111 -4.52 -4.20 23.35
C ILE A 111 -4.27 -2.81 23.94
N GLU A 112 -4.00 -2.71 25.23
CA GLU A 112 -3.69 -1.44 25.89
C GLU A 112 -2.40 -0.82 25.35
N GLU A 113 -1.37 -1.62 25.09
CA GLU A 113 -0.10 -1.16 24.52
C GLU A 113 -0.27 -0.78 23.05
N ASN A 114 -1.06 -1.57 22.28
CA ASN A 114 -1.41 -1.22 20.90
C ASN A 114 -2.13 0.15 20.85
N ILE A 115 -3.11 0.37 21.76
CA ILE A 115 -3.83 1.65 21.87
C ILE A 115 -2.87 2.82 22.14
N ASP A 116 -2.00 2.68 23.14
CA ASP A 116 -1.09 3.77 23.55
C ASP A 116 -0.13 4.14 22.41
N LYS A 117 0.50 3.16 21.77
CA LYS A 117 1.41 3.36 20.63
C LYS A 117 0.69 3.95 19.41
N THR A 118 -0.48 3.42 19.06
CA THR A 118 -1.31 3.90 17.97
C THR A 118 -1.72 5.36 18.19
N LYS A 119 -2.17 5.72 19.39
CA LYS A 119 -2.57 7.08 19.78
C LYS A 119 -1.46 8.11 19.57
N GLU A 120 -0.23 7.73 19.87
CA GLU A 120 0.93 8.61 19.61
C GLU A 120 1.21 8.74 18.13
N LEU A 121 1.26 7.61 17.41
CA LEU A 121 1.55 7.60 15.98
C LEU A 121 0.51 8.36 15.15
N VAL A 122 -0.79 8.29 15.49
CA VAL A 122 -1.85 9.08 14.84
C VAL A 122 -1.51 10.57 14.85
N LYS A 123 -1.14 11.10 16.04
CA LYS A 123 -0.84 12.53 16.20
C LYS A 123 0.34 12.96 15.32
N ILE A 124 1.39 12.14 15.28
CA ILE A 124 2.61 12.45 14.53
C ILE A 124 2.37 12.28 13.03
N ALA A 125 1.74 11.19 12.61
CA ALA A 125 1.43 10.94 11.20
C ALA A 125 0.56 12.06 10.62
N HIS A 126 -0.52 12.42 11.29
CA HIS A 126 -1.42 13.49 10.84
C HIS A 126 -0.75 14.87 10.83
N ALA A 127 0.09 15.18 11.84
CA ALA A 127 0.86 16.43 11.85
C ALA A 127 1.81 16.55 10.65
N MET A 128 2.27 15.42 10.12
CA MET A 128 3.15 15.34 8.93
C MET A 128 2.38 15.10 7.62
N GLY A 129 1.04 15.01 7.66
CA GLY A 129 0.20 14.81 6.49
C GLY A 129 0.17 13.37 5.96
N LEU A 130 0.58 12.39 6.77
CA LEU A 130 0.51 10.97 6.44
C LEU A 130 -0.81 10.37 6.91
N SER A 131 -1.21 9.26 6.28
CA SER A 131 -2.24 8.36 6.81
C SER A 131 -1.65 7.24 7.65
N LEU A 132 -2.42 6.78 8.63
CA LEU A 132 -2.07 5.68 9.52
C LEU A 132 -3.08 4.54 9.40
N GLU A 133 -2.55 3.34 9.15
CA GLU A 133 -3.22 2.05 9.32
C GLU A 133 -2.83 1.43 10.66
N ALA A 134 -3.78 0.75 11.32
CA ALA A 134 -3.49 -0.08 12.48
C ALA A 134 -4.09 -1.47 12.28
N GLU A 135 -3.66 -2.45 13.09
CA GLU A 135 -4.13 -3.84 13.01
C GLU A 135 -4.70 -4.31 14.34
N VAL A 136 -5.80 -5.09 14.25
CA VAL A 136 -6.44 -5.79 15.36
C VAL A 136 -6.74 -7.25 14.97
N GLY A 137 -6.55 -8.17 15.88
CA GLY A 137 -6.42 -9.58 15.59
C GLY A 137 -5.05 -9.85 14.96
N SER A 138 -4.89 -10.95 14.26
CA SER A 138 -3.64 -11.19 13.50
C SER A 138 -3.91 -11.81 12.15
N ILE A 139 -3.08 -11.45 11.17
CA ILE A 139 -3.10 -12.07 9.84
C ILE A 139 -2.31 -13.37 9.93
N GLY A 140 -2.87 -14.49 9.47
CA GLY A 140 -2.19 -15.76 9.45
C GLY A 140 -1.05 -15.84 8.43
N GLY A 141 -0.21 -16.90 8.53
CA GLY A 141 0.90 -17.13 7.61
C GLY A 141 2.17 -16.36 7.96
N GLU A 142 3.06 -16.20 6.98
CA GLU A 142 4.37 -15.58 7.19
C GLU A 142 4.54 -14.36 6.28
N GLU A 143 4.97 -13.24 6.87
CA GLU A 143 5.42 -12.03 6.15
C GLU A 143 6.73 -11.56 6.79
N ASP A 144 7.80 -11.43 5.97
CA ASP A 144 9.16 -11.01 6.39
C ASP A 144 9.75 -11.83 7.57
N GLY A 145 9.43 -13.13 7.68
CA GLY A 145 9.88 -13.99 8.76
C GLY A 145 9.05 -13.91 10.05
N VAL A 146 8.02 -13.08 10.08
CA VAL A 146 7.05 -13.04 11.18
C VAL A 146 5.88 -13.97 10.86
N VAL A 147 5.59 -14.89 11.78
CA VAL A 147 4.48 -15.85 11.63
C VAL A 147 3.28 -15.38 12.42
N GLY A 148 2.19 -15.08 11.73
CA GLY A 148 0.91 -14.74 12.33
C GLY A 148 0.08 -16.00 12.62
N MET A 149 -0.65 -15.98 13.75
CA MET A 149 -1.52 -17.09 14.17
C MET A 149 -2.88 -17.09 13.48
N GLY A 150 -3.26 -15.97 12.85
CA GLY A 150 -4.55 -15.85 12.15
C GLY A 150 -5.74 -15.66 13.08
N GLU A 151 -5.54 -14.96 14.17
CA GLU A 151 -6.61 -14.68 15.14
C GLU A 151 -7.63 -13.68 14.59
N CYS A 152 -8.92 -14.02 14.72
CA CYS A 152 -9.98 -13.10 14.32
C CYS A 152 -10.01 -11.87 15.25
N ALA A 153 -10.24 -10.71 14.64
CA ALA A 153 -10.31 -9.44 15.36
C ALA A 153 -11.54 -9.37 16.27
N ASP A 154 -11.37 -8.85 17.49
CA ASP A 154 -12.47 -8.48 18.39
C ASP A 154 -13.06 -7.12 17.93
N PRO A 155 -14.39 -7.03 17.68
CA PRO A 155 -15.02 -5.79 17.24
C PRO A 155 -14.91 -4.63 18.26
N ASN A 156 -14.82 -4.91 19.56
CA ASN A 156 -14.66 -3.88 20.58
C ASN A 156 -13.25 -3.31 20.58
N GLU A 157 -12.23 -4.15 20.39
CA GLU A 157 -10.85 -3.72 20.19
C GLU A 157 -10.70 -2.91 18.90
N CYS A 158 -11.33 -3.38 17.82
CA CYS A 158 -11.40 -2.62 16.56
C CYS A 158 -11.98 -1.22 16.76
N LYS A 159 -13.07 -1.12 17.55
CA LYS A 159 -13.67 0.16 17.87
C LYS A 159 -12.74 1.04 18.70
N ALA A 160 -12.08 0.49 19.70
CA ALA A 160 -11.15 1.23 20.55
C ALA A 160 -10.00 1.82 19.75
N ILE A 161 -9.40 1.05 18.82
CA ILE A 161 -8.35 1.51 17.93
C ILE A 161 -8.88 2.54 16.90
N ALA A 162 -10.07 2.31 16.34
CA ALA A 162 -10.69 3.24 15.40
C ALA A 162 -10.98 4.61 16.02
N ASP A 163 -11.45 4.64 17.27
CA ASP A 163 -11.77 5.86 18.01
C ASP A 163 -10.53 6.73 18.31
N LEU A 164 -9.31 6.21 18.11
CA LEU A 164 -8.07 6.99 18.19
C LEU A 164 -7.86 7.94 17.00
N GLY A 165 -8.64 7.75 15.93
CA GLY A 165 -8.60 8.57 14.73
C GLY A 165 -7.63 8.06 13.67
N ILE A 166 -7.34 6.76 13.63
CA ILE A 166 -6.64 6.14 12.49
C ILE A 166 -7.42 6.35 11.19
N ASP A 167 -6.79 6.16 10.04
CA ASP A 167 -7.44 6.42 8.75
C ASP A 167 -8.04 5.16 8.11
N PHE A 168 -7.51 3.99 8.43
CA PHE A 168 -8.02 2.68 8.00
C PHE A 168 -7.52 1.56 8.90
N LEU A 169 -8.28 0.46 8.94
CA LEU A 169 -8.08 -0.62 9.90
C LEU A 169 -7.91 -1.97 9.19
N ALA A 170 -6.82 -2.66 9.46
CA ALA A 170 -6.64 -4.08 9.17
C ALA A 170 -7.27 -4.91 10.30
N ALA A 171 -8.13 -5.84 9.93
CA ALA A 171 -8.78 -6.74 10.87
C ALA A 171 -8.52 -8.20 10.46
N GLY A 172 -8.05 -9.02 11.39
CA GLY A 172 -7.95 -10.46 11.20
C GLY A 172 -9.34 -11.07 10.98
N ILE A 173 -9.58 -11.67 9.83
CA ILE A 173 -10.84 -12.32 9.45
C ILE A 173 -10.63 -13.70 8.84
N GLY A 174 -9.55 -14.39 9.26
CA GLY A 174 -9.15 -15.69 8.70
C GLY A 174 -8.38 -15.58 7.40
N ASN A 175 -7.91 -14.41 7.04
CA ASN A 175 -7.01 -14.15 5.94
C ASN A 175 -5.57 -14.51 6.30
N ILE A 176 -4.77 -14.90 5.28
CA ILE A 176 -3.44 -15.48 5.45
C ILE A 176 -2.48 -14.85 4.44
N HIS A 177 -1.26 -14.51 4.90
CA HIS A 177 -0.16 -14.15 4.02
C HIS A 177 0.35 -15.38 3.25
N GLY A 178 0.79 -15.18 2.01
CA GLY A 178 1.32 -16.26 1.19
C GLY A 178 0.24 -17.06 0.46
N LYS A 179 0.48 -18.38 0.34
CA LYS A 179 -0.46 -19.31 -0.31
C LYS A 179 -1.42 -19.88 0.70
N TYR A 180 -2.70 -19.82 0.39
CA TYR A 180 -3.74 -20.43 1.21
C TYR A 180 -3.64 -21.97 1.18
N PRO A 181 -3.73 -22.64 2.34
CA PRO A 181 -3.73 -24.09 2.39
C PRO A 181 -5.04 -24.66 1.82
N ALA A 182 -5.00 -25.90 1.33
CA ALA A 182 -6.15 -26.53 0.69
C ALA A 182 -7.38 -26.69 1.63
N ASN A 183 -7.15 -26.72 2.93
CA ASN A 183 -8.19 -26.81 3.96
C ASN A 183 -8.65 -25.46 4.52
N TRP A 184 -8.27 -24.35 3.88
CA TRP A 184 -8.72 -23.02 4.30
C TRP A 184 -10.25 -22.90 4.20
N GLN A 185 -10.88 -22.41 5.26
CA GLN A 185 -12.33 -22.34 5.38
C GLN A 185 -12.95 -21.08 4.75
N GLY A 186 -12.14 -20.20 4.20
CA GLY A 186 -12.58 -18.90 3.66
C GLY A 186 -12.48 -17.76 4.68
N LEU A 187 -12.85 -16.56 4.22
CA LEU A 187 -12.92 -15.38 5.07
C LEU A 187 -14.08 -15.47 6.06
N ASN A 188 -13.87 -15.07 7.31
CA ASN A 188 -14.91 -14.98 8.31
C ASN A 188 -15.74 -13.69 8.14
N PHE A 189 -16.81 -13.79 7.35
CA PHE A 189 -17.68 -12.65 7.07
C PHE A 189 -18.52 -12.20 8.26
N GLU A 190 -18.79 -13.08 9.23
CA GLU A 190 -19.48 -12.70 10.46
C GLU A 190 -18.64 -11.74 11.28
N VAL A 191 -17.35 -12.04 11.46
CA VAL A 191 -16.40 -11.14 12.10
C VAL A 191 -16.32 -9.82 11.34
N LEU A 192 -16.16 -9.85 10.00
CA LEU A 192 -16.08 -8.64 9.19
C LEU A 192 -17.35 -7.76 9.31
N GLU A 193 -18.54 -8.34 9.34
CA GLU A 193 -19.81 -7.63 9.55
C GLU A 193 -19.87 -6.97 10.93
N ASN A 194 -19.42 -7.68 11.97
CA ASN A 194 -19.39 -7.16 13.34
C ASN A 194 -18.34 -6.04 13.48
N VAL A 195 -17.16 -6.19 12.91
CA VAL A 195 -16.15 -5.12 12.83
C VAL A 195 -16.71 -3.89 12.11
N LYS A 196 -17.33 -4.07 10.93
CA LYS A 196 -17.97 -2.97 10.20
C LYS A 196 -19.01 -2.22 11.02
N LYS A 197 -19.85 -2.94 11.80
CA LYS A 197 -20.83 -2.32 12.69
C LYS A 197 -20.17 -1.49 13.79
N ALA A 198 -19.05 -1.99 14.34
CA ALA A 198 -18.33 -1.34 15.43
C ALA A 198 -17.61 -0.06 14.96
N VAL A 199 -16.96 -0.10 13.79
CA VAL A 199 -16.11 1.01 13.30
C VAL A 199 -16.81 1.95 12.32
N GLY A 200 -18.06 1.66 11.94
CA GLY A 200 -18.89 2.53 11.09
C GLY A 200 -18.33 2.71 9.67
N ASP A 201 -18.02 3.96 9.31
CA ASP A 201 -17.58 4.33 7.96
C ASP A 201 -16.07 4.27 7.74
N MET A 202 -15.30 3.74 8.68
CA MET A 202 -13.86 3.55 8.52
C MET A 202 -13.55 2.59 7.37
N PRO A 203 -12.60 2.91 6.47
CA PRO A 203 -12.11 1.98 5.47
C PRO A 203 -11.46 0.76 6.12
N LEU A 204 -11.83 -0.44 5.70
CA LEU A 204 -11.23 -1.69 6.16
C LEU A 204 -10.19 -2.19 5.16
N VAL A 205 -9.21 -2.91 5.67
CA VAL A 205 -8.10 -3.46 4.88
C VAL A 205 -8.14 -4.99 4.92
N LEU A 206 -7.94 -5.60 3.75
CA LEU A 206 -7.77 -7.03 3.61
C LEU A 206 -6.32 -7.33 3.21
N HIS A 207 -5.54 -7.85 4.15
CA HIS A 207 -4.22 -8.41 3.89
C HIS A 207 -4.34 -9.82 3.29
N GLY A 208 -3.25 -10.30 2.65
CA GLY A 208 -3.20 -11.63 2.09
C GLY A 208 -4.18 -11.84 0.92
N GLY A 209 -4.36 -10.84 0.06
CA GLY A 209 -5.33 -10.91 -1.05
C GLY A 209 -5.04 -11.91 -2.15
N THR A 210 -3.85 -12.56 -2.14
CA THR A 210 -3.44 -13.55 -3.14
C THR A 210 -4.27 -14.83 -3.05
N GLY A 211 -4.91 -15.22 -4.14
CA GLY A 211 -5.62 -16.52 -4.22
C GLY A 211 -7.01 -16.55 -3.56
N ILE A 212 -7.50 -15.46 -3.00
CA ILE A 212 -8.88 -15.40 -2.49
C ILE A 212 -9.86 -15.39 -3.68
N PRO A 213 -10.92 -16.23 -3.66
CA PRO A 213 -11.94 -16.24 -4.70
C PRO A 213 -12.60 -14.89 -4.93
N ALA A 214 -12.90 -14.57 -6.19
CA ALA A 214 -13.41 -13.27 -6.61
C ALA A 214 -14.76 -12.89 -5.97
N ASP A 215 -15.62 -13.85 -5.68
CA ASP A 215 -16.89 -13.65 -5.00
C ASP A 215 -16.69 -13.26 -3.51
N MET A 216 -15.70 -13.88 -2.84
CA MET A 216 -15.33 -13.50 -1.47
C MET A 216 -14.76 -12.08 -1.43
N ILE A 217 -13.91 -11.71 -2.38
CA ILE A 217 -13.39 -10.35 -2.51
C ILE A 217 -14.54 -9.34 -2.70
N LYS A 218 -15.47 -9.62 -3.61
CA LYS A 218 -16.66 -8.77 -3.84
C LYS A 218 -17.50 -8.62 -2.57
N LYS A 219 -17.71 -9.71 -1.83
CA LYS A 219 -18.44 -9.66 -0.57
C LYS A 219 -17.69 -8.82 0.47
N ALA A 220 -16.38 -9.01 0.62
CA ALA A 220 -15.56 -8.21 1.54
C ALA A 220 -15.64 -6.70 1.22
N ILE A 221 -15.53 -6.32 -0.05
CA ILE A 221 -15.67 -4.92 -0.51
C ILE A 221 -17.08 -4.38 -0.16
N SER A 222 -18.13 -5.16 -0.35
CA SER A 222 -19.50 -4.74 0.01
C SER A 222 -19.66 -4.50 1.51
N LEU A 223 -18.80 -5.11 2.32
CA LEU A 223 -18.75 -4.99 3.77
C LEU A 223 -17.74 -3.92 4.28
N GLY A 224 -17.16 -3.13 3.38
CA GLY A 224 -16.34 -1.97 3.75
C GLY A 224 -14.85 -2.12 3.53
N VAL A 225 -14.38 -3.25 2.99
CA VAL A 225 -12.97 -3.37 2.56
C VAL A 225 -12.72 -2.40 1.42
N ALA A 226 -11.73 -1.53 1.61
CA ALA A 226 -11.35 -0.46 0.68
C ALA A 226 -9.89 -0.54 0.21
N LYS A 227 -9.06 -1.37 0.87
CA LYS A 227 -7.67 -1.65 0.52
C LYS A 227 -7.46 -3.17 0.51
N ILE A 228 -6.75 -3.69 -0.48
CA ILE A 228 -6.41 -5.11 -0.57
C ILE A 228 -4.94 -5.26 -0.92
N ASN A 229 -4.20 -6.01 -0.11
CA ASN A 229 -2.77 -6.23 -0.29
C ASN A 229 -2.50 -7.44 -1.18
N VAL A 230 -1.64 -7.26 -2.19
CA VAL A 230 -1.20 -8.31 -3.13
C VAL A 230 0.32 -8.30 -3.21
N ASN A 231 0.95 -9.30 -2.67
CA ASN A 231 2.40 -9.49 -2.72
C ASN A 231 2.78 -10.81 -3.40
N THR A 232 2.43 -11.93 -2.80
CA THR A 232 2.86 -13.27 -3.21
C THR A 232 2.53 -13.58 -4.68
N GLU A 233 1.40 -13.13 -5.19
CA GLU A 233 1.02 -13.38 -6.59
C GLU A 233 1.95 -12.67 -7.58
N CYS A 234 2.38 -11.44 -7.26
CA CYS A 234 3.39 -10.73 -8.05
C CYS A 234 4.75 -11.43 -7.99
N GLN A 235 5.14 -11.93 -6.80
CA GLN A 235 6.38 -12.70 -6.63
C GLN A 235 6.38 -13.99 -7.46
N LEU A 236 5.28 -14.74 -7.41
CA LEU A 236 5.14 -16.00 -8.15
C LEU A 236 5.14 -15.78 -9.66
N SER A 237 4.41 -14.78 -10.15
CA SER A 237 4.35 -14.47 -11.57
C SER A 237 5.69 -14.02 -12.13
N PHE A 238 6.41 -13.15 -11.40
CA PHE A 238 7.75 -12.72 -11.76
C PHE A 238 8.73 -13.90 -11.81
N ALA A 239 8.74 -14.73 -10.76
CA ALA A 239 9.64 -15.89 -10.68
C ALA A 239 9.38 -16.90 -11.80
N ALA A 240 8.11 -17.20 -12.08
CA ALA A 240 7.73 -18.12 -13.14
C ALA A 240 8.15 -17.62 -14.53
N ALA A 241 7.93 -16.36 -14.85
CA ALA A 241 8.30 -15.78 -16.14
C ALA A 241 9.82 -15.70 -16.32
N THR A 242 10.56 -15.35 -15.28
CA THR A 242 12.03 -15.31 -15.30
C THR A 242 12.62 -16.72 -15.45
N ARG A 243 12.08 -17.71 -14.71
CA ARG A 243 12.49 -19.10 -14.85
C ARG A 243 12.28 -19.61 -16.28
N LYS A 244 11.12 -19.37 -16.85
CA LYS A 244 10.82 -19.75 -18.25
C LYS A 244 11.82 -19.17 -19.24
N TYR A 245 12.23 -17.92 -19.05
CA TYR A 245 13.23 -17.26 -19.89
C TYR A 245 14.58 -18.00 -19.86
N VAL A 246 15.02 -18.43 -18.66
CA VAL A 246 16.26 -19.19 -18.46
C VAL A 246 16.12 -20.63 -19.00
N GLU A 247 15.02 -21.33 -18.71
CA GLU A 247 14.79 -22.70 -19.20
C GLU A 247 14.73 -22.77 -20.73
N GLU A 248 14.29 -21.71 -21.40
CA GLU A 248 14.32 -21.60 -22.86
C GLU A 248 15.71 -21.24 -23.42
N GLY A 249 16.72 -21.08 -22.58
CA GLY A 249 18.10 -20.74 -22.97
C GLY A 249 18.24 -19.35 -23.58
N LYS A 250 17.30 -18.45 -23.33
CA LYS A 250 17.30 -17.08 -23.88
C LYS A 250 18.39 -16.20 -23.28
N ASP A 251 18.78 -16.48 -22.05
CA ASP A 251 19.91 -15.84 -21.36
C ASP A 251 21.27 -16.14 -22.03
N LEU A 252 21.39 -17.28 -22.71
CA LEU A 252 22.58 -17.71 -23.43
C LEU A 252 22.65 -17.15 -24.87
N GLN A 253 21.61 -16.51 -25.37
CA GLN A 253 21.53 -16.02 -26.76
C GLN A 253 21.89 -14.53 -26.83
N GLY A 254 22.93 -14.20 -27.60
CA GLY A 254 23.38 -12.82 -27.77
C GLY A 254 23.68 -12.13 -26.43
N LYS A 255 22.95 -11.08 -26.08
CA LYS A 255 23.03 -10.38 -24.78
C LYS A 255 21.83 -10.70 -23.89
N GLY A 256 21.28 -11.92 -23.93
CA GLY A 256 20.14 -12.33 -23.10
C GLY A 256 20.42 -12.31 -21.60
N PHE A 257 21.69 -12.43 -21.18
CA PHE A 257 22.16 -12.30 -19.80
C PHE A 257 22.15 -10.88 -19.23
N ASP A 258 21.95 -9.86 -20.07
CA ASP A 258 21.84 -8.48 -19.61
C ASP A 258 20.62 -8.36 -18.65
N PRO A 259 20.78 -7.83 -17.41
CA PRO A 259 19.69 -7.73 -16.45
C PRO A 259 18.42 -7.06 -17.00
N ARG A 260 18.58 -6.08 -17.89
CA ARG A 260 17.46 -5.41 -18.55
C ARG A 260 16.63 -6.32 -19.45
N LYS A 261 17.23 -7.42 -19.94
CA LYS A 261 16.55 -8.44 -20.76
C LYS A 261 16.10 -9.63 -19.90
N LEU A 262 16.98 -10.06 -18.99
CA LEU A 262 16.72 -11.19 -18.09
C LEU A 262 15.48 -10.94 -17.20
N LEU A 263 15.33 -9.71 -16.68
CA LEU A 263 14.25 -9.36 -15.77
C LEU A 263 12.98 -8.86 -16.48
N ALA A 264 13.05 -8.54 -17.79
CA ALA A 264 11.93 -8.01 -18.54
C ALA A 264 10.69 -8.92 -18.53
N PRO A 265 10.79 -10.26 -18.75
CA PRO A 265 9.63 -11.14 -18.70
C PRO A 265 8.92 -11.13 -17.33
N GLY A 266 9.70 -11.10 -16.24
CA GLY A 266 9.17 -10.97 -14.89
C GLY A 266 8.44 -9.63 -14.66
N ALA A 267 9.02 -8.54 -15.15
CA ALA A 267 8.40 -7.21 -15.07
C ALA A 267 7.06 -7.14 -15.83
N GLU A 268 6.99 -7.75 -17.03
CA GLU A 268 5.72 -7.85 -17.78
C GLU A 268 4.69 -8.75 -17.08
N ALA A 269 5.13 -9.82 -16.41
CA ALA A 269 4.25 -10.68 -15.63
C ALA A 269 3.62 -9.94 -14.43
N ILE A 270 4.38 -9.06 -13.76
CA ILE A 270 3.84 -8.17 -12.72
C ILE A 270 2.76 -7.25 -13.31
N LYS A 271 3.01 -6.62 -14.45
CA LYS A 271 2.01 -5.75 -15.11
C LYS A 271 0.71 -6.52 -15.38
N ALA A 272 0.82 -7.76 -15.89
CA ALA A 272 -0.34 -8.61 -16.14
C ALA A 272 -1.12 -8.90 -14.84
N THR A 273 -0.43 -9.26 -13.75
CA THR A 273 -1.03 -9.49 -12.43
C THR A 273 -1.73 -8.23 -11.92
N VAL A 274 -1.07 -7.08 -11.98
CA VAL A 274 -1.65 -5.80 -11.52
C VAL A 274 -2.88 -5.43 -12.37
N LYS A 275 -2.84 -5.63 -13.70
CA LYS A 275 -3.99 -5.41 -14.59
C LYS A 275 -5.17 -6.31 -14.24
N GLU A 276 -4.91 -7.59 -14.01
CA GLU A 276 -5.94 -8.55 -13.62
C GLU A 276 -6.63 -8.11 -12.34
N LYS A 277 -5.87 -7.79 -11.29
CA LYS A 277 -6.43 -7.38 -9.99
C LYS A 277 -7.17 -6.04 -10.09
N ASN A 278 -6.64 -5.09 -10.80
CA ASN A 278 -7.29 -3.79 -11.01
C ASN A 278 -8.50 -3.84 -11.96
N GLY A 279 -8.47 -4.71 -12.97
CA GLY A 279 -9.47 -4.70 -14.05
C GLY A 279 -10.73 -5.51 -13.79
N THR A 280 -10.66 -6.59 -13.02
CA THR A 280 -11.73 -7.61 -12.99
C THR A 280 -12.60 -7.57 -11.76
N VAL A 281 -12.11 -7.19 -10.59
CA VAL A 281 -12.85 -7.39 -9.34
C VAL A 281 -12.79 -6.19 -8.39
N TRP A 282 -11.66 -5.47 -8.31
CA TRP A 282 -11.41 -4.58 -7.18
C TRP A 282 -11.54 -3.11 -7.51
N LEU A 283 -11.25 -2.71 -8.74
CA LEU A 283 -11.10 -1.32 -9.12
C LEU A 283 -11.96 -0.98 -10.33
N ARG A 284 -13.28 -0.88 -10.18
CA ARG A 284 -14.03 0.01 -11.06
C ARG A 284 -13.84 1.44 -10.53
N TRP A 285 -12.70 2.03 -10.80
CA TRP A 285 -12.57 3.46 -10.85
C TRP A 285 -13.52 3.95 -11.95
N GLN A 286 -14.80 4.09 -11.63
CA GLN A 286 -15.66 4.90 -12.47
C GLN A 286 -15.10 6.31 -12.34
N SER A 287 -14.72 6.87 -13.48
CA SER A 287 -14.27 8.24 -13.65
C SER A 287 -15.21 9.22 -12.95
N LEU A 288 -15.10 9.30 -11.63
CA LEU A 288 -15.49 10.48 -10.92
C LEU A 288 -14.57 11.54 -11.49
N LYS A 289 -15.10 12.36 -12.43
CA LYS A 289 -14.46 13.58 -12.90
C LYS A 289 -14.01 14.29 -11.64
N ILE A 290 -12.76 14.05 -11.23
CA ILE A 290 -12.08 14.92 -10.30
C ILE A 290 -12.13 16.25 -11.04
N LYS A 291 -12.99 17.16 -10.59
CA LYS A 291 -12.90 18.56 -10.96
C LYS A 291 -11.44 18.87 -10.69
N GLN A 292 -10.67 19.05 -11.76
CA GLN A 292 -9.32 19.53 -11.78
C GLN A 292 -9.25 20.65 -10.74
N ILE A 293 -8.77 20.33 -9.54
CA ILE A 293 -8.34 21.34 -8.60
C ILE A 293 -7.21 21.99 -9.34
N SER A 294 -7.50 23.14 -9.91
CA SER A 294 -6.74 23.79 -10.93
C SER A 294 -5.26 23.76 -10.56
N GLN A 295 -4.41 23.24 -11.44
CA GLN A 295 -2.94 23.36 -11.40
C GLN A 295 -2.49 24.80 -11.04
N ASN A 296 -3.34 25.79 -11.29
CA ASN A 296 -3.16 27.20 -10.91
C ASN A 296 -3.06 27.46 -9.39
N LYS A 297 -3.69 26.67 -8.50
CA LYS A 297 -3.51 26.85 -7.05
C LYS A 297 -2.16 26.32 -6.58
N LEU A 298 -1.69 25.20 -7.12
CA LEU A 298 -0.39 24.64 -6.72
C LEU A 298 0.78 25.48 -7.24
N VAL A 299 0.66 26.04 -8.45
CA VAL A 299 1.63 26.99 -9.01
C VAL A 299 1.63 28.28 -8.19
N GLN A 300 0.46 28.79 -7.79
CA GLN A 300 0.39 29.98 -6.91
C GLN A 300 1.01 29.71 -5.53
N TYR A 301 0.81 28.54 -4.91
CA TYR A 301 1.45 28.18 -3.64
C TYR A 301 2.98 28.06 -3.79
N LYS A 302 3.48 27.41 -4.86
CA LYS A 302 4.93 27.34 -5.14
C LYS A 302 5.53 28.72 -5.37
N ILE A 303 4.86 29.61 -6.12
CA ILE A 303 5.31 30.96 -6.38
C ILE A 303 5.28 31.80 -5.09
N LEU A 304 4.25 31.63 -4.24
CA LEU A 304 4.15 32.34 -2.97
C LEU A 304 5.22 31.87 -1.97
N PHE A 305 5.48 30.56 -1.92
CA PHE A 305 6.53 29.96 -1.09
C PHE A 305 7.93 30.43 -1.53
N LEU A 306 8.21 30.44 -2.83
CA LEU A 306 9.47 30.93 -3.38
C LEU A 306 9.63 32.45 -3.15
N LYS A 307 8.58 33.25 -3.34
CA LYS A 307 8.63 34.69 -3.06
C LYS A 307 8.89 34.99 -1.60
N ASN A 308 8.28 34.25 -0.67
CA ASN A 308 8.50 34.45 0.77
C ASN A 308 9.89 33.98 1.23
N HIS A 309 10.47 32.95 0.63
CA HIS A 309 11.83 32.50 0.93
C HIS A 309 12.88 33.41 0.32
N PHE A 310 12.71 33.88 -0.92
CA PHE A 310 13.65 34.82 -1.55
C PHE A 310 13.61 36.24 -0.93
N SER A 311 12.45 36.68 -0.43
CA SER A 311 12.37 37.98 0.27
C SER A 311 13.04 37.98 1.65
N ASN A 312 13.11 36.82 2.31
CA ASN A 312 13.85 36.67 3.56
C ASN A 312 15.37 36.60 3.35
N PHE A 313 15.84 36.04 2.21
CA PHE A 313 17.27 36.04 1.86
C PHE A 313 17.80 37.45 1.52
N LYS A 314 16.99 38.30 0.89
CA LYS A 314 17.38 39.72 0.63
C LYS A 314 17.39 40.58 1.89
N ARG A 315 16.64 40.24 2.94
CA ARG A 315 16.65 40.99 4.22
C ARG A 315 17.84 40.67 5.13
N ASN A 316 18.48 39.52 4.94
CA ASN A 316 19.59 39.06 5.79
C ASN A 316 21.00 39.31 5.21
N GLY A 317 21.13 40.15 4.17
CA GLY A 317 22.44 40.74 3.78
C GLY A 317 23.52 39.74 3.36
N LEU A 318 23.14 38.59 2.74
CA LEU A 318 24.07 37.62 2.16
C LEU A 318 24.01 37.72 0.63
N PHE A 319 24.51 38.80 0.08
CA PHE A 319 25.17 38.99 -1.22
C PHE A 319 25.90 40.33 -1.13
#